data_3d45852047b301d9dfaf72f2c4f608bf
#
_entry.id   3d45852047b301d9dfaf72f2c4f608bf
#
_cell.length_a   1.000
_cell.length_b   1.000
_cell.length_c   1.000
_cell.angle_alpha   90.00
_cell.angle_beta   90.00
_cell.angle_gamma   90.00
#
_symmetry.space_group_name_H-M   'P 1'
#
loop_
_entity.id
_entity.type
_entity.pdbx_description
1 polymer ?
#
loop_
_entity_poly.entity_id
_entity_poly.type
_entity_poly.pdbx_seq_one_letter_code
_entity_poly.pdbx_strand_id
1 'polypeptide(L)'
;RVQANYYADHNEADDKAPSGYSDVDGELVGSSRLGWSGKVALNNTWSGIAKTEWQVASENSNAGDKEFDARHVYVGFDGTQYGKIIFGQTDTAFYDVLEPTDIFNEWGDVGNFYDGRQEGQIIYSNTFGGFKGKLSYQTNDDKAVKVTDIGQGIKEDAIYGPNAKRNYGYAAAAGYDFDFGLGLNGGYAYSDLESTTSTNTGDKSEWALGAHYAINGFYFAGVYTEGDLKNDTTGYKGEGRGYELAASYNVDAWTFLAGYNFKEGKDNSAGSSYEDMVDETLLGVQYAFTSKLKAYTEYKIQGIDKMDDEFTVALQYNF
;
A
#
# COMPACT_ATOMS: atom_id res chain seq x y z
N ARG A 1 9.51 -8.62 13.14
CA ARG A 1 10.46 -7.54 13.33
C ARG A 1 10.10 -6.71 14.56
N VAL A 2 11.10 -6.02 15.13
CA VAL A 2 10.92 -4.95 16.13
C VAL A 2 11.72 -3.75 15.63
N GLN A 3 11.15 -2.56 15.75
CA GLN A 3 11.84 -1.32 15.38
C GLN A 3 11.51 -0.20 16.34
N ALA A 4 12.42 0.76 16.42
CA ALA A 4 12.22 2.03 17.11
C ALA A 4 12.56 3.15 16.13
N ASN A 5 11.63 4.07 15.95
CA ASN A 5 11.74 5.21 15.08
C ASN A 5 11.69 6.49 15.90
N TYR A 6 12.59 7.40 15.60
CA TYR A 6 12.47 8.79 15.99
C TYR A 6 11.92 9.58 14.81
N TYR A 7 10.80 10.25 15.00
CA TYR A 7 10.18 11.13 14.01
C TYR A 7 10.35 12.59 14.43
N ALA A 8 10.61 13.44 13.46
CA ALA A 8 10.56 14.89 13.59
C ALA A 8 9.97 15.47 12.31
N ASP A 9 9.26 16.56 12.45
CA ASP A 9 8.83 17.41 11.36
C ASP A 9 9.60 18.72 11.36
N HIS A 10 9.53 19.43 10.26
CA HIS A 10 10.08 20.78 10.13
C HIS A 10 8.91 21.73 9.91
N ASN A 11 8.43 22.32 11.02
CA ASN A 11 7.36 23.31 10.98
C ASN A 11 7.86 24.57 10.26
N GLU A 12 7.29 24.89 9.11
CA GLU A 12 7.34 26.26 8.60
C GLU A 12 6.49 27.11 9.52
N ALA A 13 7.14 28.01 10.24
CA ALA A 13 6.59 28.80 11.34
C ALA A 13 5.15 29.33 11.07
N ASP A 14 4.26 29.10 12.00
CA ASP A 14 2.93 29.70 12.21
C ASP A 14 1.73 29.14 11.43
N ASP A 15 1.84 28.19 10.53
CA ASP A 15 0.66 27.59 9.90
C ASP A 15 0.31 26.23 10.56
N LYS A 16 -0.89 26.17 11.12
CA LYS A 16 -1.41 24.90 11.67
C LYS A 16 -1.54 23.89 10.54
N ALA A 17 -0.99 22.69 10.75
CA ALA A 17 -1.18 21.57 9.86
C ALA A 17 -2.67 21.41 9.46
N PRO A 18 -2.99 21.10 8.20
CA PRO A 18 -4.36 20.79 7.80
C PRO A 18 -4.97 19.73 8.71
N SER A 19 -6.25 19.85 8.99
CA SER A 19 -6.96 18.92 9.89
C SER A 19 -6.80 17.48 9.38
N GLY A 20 -6.17 16.62 10.20
CA GLY A 20 -5.90 15.22 9.87
C GLY A 20 -4.42 14.84 9.79
N TYR A 21 -3.51 15.79 9.88
CA TYR A 21 -2.06 15.55 9.98
C TYR A 21 -1.63 15.71 11.45
N SER A 22 -0.85 14.77 11.94
CA SER A 22 -0.28 14.83 13.28
C SER A 22 1.01 15.65 13.23
N ASP A 23 1.05 16.66 14.05
CA ASP A 23 2.28 17.36 14.43
C ASP A 23 3.12 16.37 15.27
N VAL A 24 4.23 15.88 14.72
CA VAL A 24 5.12 14.91 15.38
C VAL A 24 6.42 15.57 15.73
N ASP A 25 6.39 16.38 16.75
CA ASP A 25 7.57 17.12 17.24
C ASP A 25 8.43 16.25 18.16
N GLY A 26 9.32 15.48 17.54
CA GLY A 26 10.37 14.75 18.28
C GLY A 26 9.89 13.53 19.02
N GLU A 27 9.08 12.66 18.43
CA GLU A 27 8.56 11.45 19.06
C GLU A 27 9.44 10.21 18.79
N LEU A 28 9.73 9.44 19.84
CA LEU A 28 10.34 8.11 19.73
C LEU A 28 9.26 7.03 19.89
N VAL A 29 8.97 6.32 18.81
CA VAL A 29 7.93 5.29 18.74
C VAL A 29 8.53 3.92 18.52
N GLY A 30 8.05 2.92 19.28
CA GLY A 30 8.34 1.52 19.03
C GLY A 30 7.22 0.87 18.18
N SER A 31 7.58 -0.05 17.32
CA SER A 31 6.61 -0.89 16.62
C SER A 31 7.15 -2.30 16.39
N SER A 32 6.24 -3.25 16.19
CA SER A 32 6.65 -4.61 15.88
C SER A 32 5.72 -5.27 14.88
N ARG A 33 6.23 -6.33 14.24
CA ARG A 33 5.43 -7.29 13.48
C ARG A 33 5.70 -8.67 13.96
N LEU A 34 4.64 -9.43 14.24
CA LEU A 34 4.70 -10.81 14.69
C LEU A 34 3.92 -11.67 13.69
N GLY A 35 4.46 -12.81 13.30
CA GLY A 35 3.77 -13.70 12.39
C GLY A 35 4.39 -15.08 12.30
N TRP A 36 3.62 -15.99 11.72
CA TRP A 36 4.02 -17.36 11.43
C TRP A 36 3.63 -17.74 10.00
N SER A 37 4.43 -18.59 9.41
CA SER A 37 4.06 -19.26 8.17
C SER A 37 4.33 -20.76 8.31
N GLY A 38 3.54 -21.56 7.63
CA GLY A 38 3.68 -23.00 7.62
C GLY A 38 3.46 -23.58 6.23
N LYS A 39 4.16 -24.68 5.93
CA LYS A 39 3.98 -25.46 4.73
C LYS A 39 4.02 -26.94 5.10
N VAL A 40 3.02 -27.72 4.65
CA VAL A 40 2.94 -29.16 4.83
C VAL A 40 2.74 -29.85 3.48
N ALA A 41 3.60 -30.81 3.14
CA ALA A 41 3.44 -31.59 1.91
C ALA A 41 2.22 -32.51 2.01
N LEU A 42 1.35 -32.45 1.01
CA LEU A 42 0.19 -33.33 0.86
C LEU A 42 0.52 -34.51 -0.06
N ASN A 43 1.29 -34.24 -1.10
CA ASN A 43 1.84 -35.21 -2.03
C ASN A 43 3.03 -34.60 -2.79
N ASN A 44 3.53 -35.23 -3.85
CA ASN A 44 4.71 -34.78 -4.61
C ASN A 44 4.50 -33.44 -5.33
N THR A 45 3.26 -32.98 -5.51
CA THR A 45 2.92 -31.76 -6.26
C THR A 45 2.31 -30.69 -5.36
N TRP A 46 1.47 -31.07 -4.41
CA TRP A 46 0.67 -30.17 -3.61
C TRP A 46 1.14 -30.06 -2.18
N SER A 47 1.15 -28.85 -1.67
CA SER A 47 1.38 -28.53 -0.26
C SER A 47 0.23 -27.67 0.26
N GLY A 48 -0.18 -27.91 1.50
CA GLY A 48 -0.97 -26.96 2.28
C GLY A 48 -0.07 -25.86 2.80
N ILE A 49 -0.53 -24.61 2.75
CA ILE A 49 0.20 -23.43 3.20
C ILE A 49 -0.68 -22.58 4.10
N ALA A 50 -0.06 -21.89 5.07
CA ALA A 50 -0.72 -20.90 5.89
C ALA A 50 0.24 -19.78 6.23
N LYS A 51 -0.28 -18.55 6.39
CA LYS A 51 0.46 -17.39 6.92
C LYS A 51 -0.45 -16.56 7.81
N THR A 52 0.14 -16.07 8.88
CA THR A 52 -0.46 -15.05 9.72
C THR A 52 0.60 -14.03 10.11
N GLU A 53 0.26 -12.74 10.06
CA GLU A 53 1.13 -11.62 10.42
C GLU A 53 0.28 -10.49 10.96
N TRP A 54 0.71 -9.92 12.08
CA TRP A 54 0.09 -8.77 12.73
C TRP A 54 1.10 -7.64 12.91
N GLN A 55 0.62 -6.41 12.77
CA GLN A 55 1.26 -5.21 13.26
C GLN A 55 0.91 -5.05 14.73
N VAL A 56 1.91 -4.74 15.55
CA VAL A 56 1.73 -4.43 16.97
C VAL A 56 2.40 -3.10 17.21
N ALA A 57 1.63 -2.07 17.49
CA ALA A 57 2.14 -0.75 17.86
C ALA A 57 2.66 -0.76 19.30
N SER A 58 3.53 0.18 19.64
CA SER A 58 3.87 0.44 21.04
C SER A 58 2.73 1.24 21.69
N GLU A 59 2.48 0.93 22.97
CA GLU A 59 1.45 1.58 23.76
C GLU A 59 1.99 1.99 25.11
N ASN A 60 1.47 3.08 25.66
CA ASN A 60 1.60 3.31 27.09
C ASN A 60 0.82 2.26 27.85
N SER A 61 1.43 1.65 28.86
CA SER A 61 0.81 0.55 29.64
C SER A 61 -0.54 0.91 30.28
N ASN A 62 -0.84 2.19 30.40
CA ASN A 62 -2.08 2.72 30.95
C ASN A 62 -3.07 3.21 29.88
N ALA A 63 -2.71 3.16 28.58
CA ALA A 63 -3.62 3.48 27.48
C ALA A 63 -4.62 2.33 27.30
N GLY A 64 -5.88 2.68 27.10
CA GLY A 64 -6.96 1.71 26.89
C GLY A 64 -6.98 1.11 25.47
N ASP A 65 -6.39 1.78 24.52
CA ASP A 65 -6.40 1.41 23.12
C ASP A 65 -5.22 0.49 22.80
N LYS A 66 -5.55 -0.68 22.26
CA LYS A 66 -4.58 -1.69 21.84
C LYS A 66 -4.64 -1.85 20.34
N GLU A 67 -3.54 -1.55 19.69
CA GLU A 67 -3.40 -1.75 18.26
C GLU A 67 -2.70 -3.08 17.97
N PHE A 68 -3.51 -4.06 17.59
CA PHE A 68 -3.06 -5.35 17.14
C PHE A 68 -3.79 -5.69 15.83
N ASP A 69 -3.23 -5.22 14.71
CA ASP A 69 -3.88 -5.28 13.42
C ASP A 69 -3.40 -6.44 12.58
N ALA A 70 -4.37 -7.24 12.07
CA ALA A 70 -4.08 -8.32 11.16
C ALA A 70 -3.64 -7.76 9.78
N ARG A 71 -2.44 -8.13 9.34
CA ARG A 71 -1.91 -7.80 8.01
C ARG A 71 -2.20 -8.91 7.02
N HIS A 72 -1.77 -10.13 7.35
CA HIS A 72 -2.00 -11.32 6.55
C HIS A 72 -2.57 -12.43 7.43
N VAL A 73 -3.68 -13.01 7.04
CA VAL A 73 -4.27 -14.18 7.67
C VAL A 73 -4.90 -15.02 6.57
N TYR A 74 -4.17 -16.02 6.10
CA TYR A 74 -4.67 -16.87 5.02
C TYR A 74 -4.18 -18.31 5.12
N VAL A 75 -4.91 -19.21 4.47
CA VAL A 75 -4.58 -20.61 4.26
C VAL A 75 -4.79 -20.95 2.77
N GLY A 76 -4.13 -21.97 2.28
CA GLY A 76 -4.30 -22.34 0.87
C GLY A 76 -3.47 -23.52 0.44
N PHE A 77 -3.32 -23.64 -0.87
CA PHE A 77 -2.59 -24.70 -1.52
C PHE A 77 -1.56 -24.14 -2.49
N ASP A 78 -0.40 -24.75 -2.48
CA ASP A 78 0.70 -24.51 -3.42
C ASP A 78 0.88 -25.77 -4.28
N GLY A 79 0.53 -25.67 -5.56
CA GLY A 79 0.60 -26.75 -6.54
C GLY A 79 1.84 -26.70 -7.42
N THR A 80 2.88 -25.97 -6.99
CA THR A 80 4.11 -25.76 -7.77
C THR A 80 3.82 -25.20 -9.17
N GLN A 81 4.00 -25.97 -10.25
CA GLN A 81 3.71 -25.55 -11.63
C GLN A 81 2.23 -25.26 -11.92
N TYR A 82 1.31 -25.70 -11.08
CA TYR A 82 -0.12 -25.41 -11.21
C TYR A 82 -0.54 -24.13 -10.50
N GLY A 83 0.43 -23.42 -9.89
CA GLY A 83 0.18 -22.18 -9.17
C GLY A 83 -0.27 -22.38 -7.74
N LYS A 84 -0.65 -21.28 -7.14
CA LYS A 84 -1.05 -21.17 -5.74
C LYS A 84 -2.46 -20.62 -5.65
N ILE A 85 -3.28 -21.19 -4.77
CA ILE A 85 -4.57 -20.64 -4.38
C ILE A 85 -4.60 -20.41 -2.88
N ILE A 86 -5.02 -19.22 -2.45
CA ILE A 86 -5.12 -18.85 -1.04
C ILE A 86 -6.49 -18.25 -0.73
N PHE A 87 -6.89 -18.37 0.54
CA PHE A 87 -8.18 -17.92 1.06
C PHE A 87 -7.94 -17.15 2.36
N GLY A 88 -8.45 -15.93 2.48
CA GLY A 88 -8.36 -15.13 3.70
C GLY A 88 -7.98 -13.67 3.44
N GLN A 89 -7.29 -13.05 4.39
CA GLN A 89 -6.89 -11.65 4.35
C GLN A 89 -5.46 -11.50 3.84
N THR A 90 -5.28 -10.67 2.82
CA THR A 90 -3.96 -10.23 2.30
C THR A 90 -4.14 -9.12 1.27
N ASP A 91 -3.05 -8.70 0.61
CA ASP A 91 -3.10 -7.78 -0.53
C ASP A 91 -3.81 -8.42 -1.73
N THR A 92 -4.60 -7.63 -2.46
CA THR A 92 -5.28 -8.10 -3.68
C THR A 92 -4.28 -8.36 -4.81
N ALA A 93 -4.76 -8.89 -5.94
CA ALA A 93 -3.89 -9.05 -7.11
C ALA A 93 -3.33 -7.72 -7.62
N PHE A 94 -4.04 -6.62 -7.44
CA PHE A 94 -3.63 -5.30 -7.92
C PHE A 94 -2.31 -4.81 -7.30
N TYR A 95 -2.05 -5.15 -6.04
CA TYR A 95 -0.81 -4.75 -5.36
C TYR A 95 0.47 -5.21 -6.08
N ASP A 96 0.41 -6.33 -6.83
CA ASP A 96 1.59 -6.80 -7.59
C ASP A 96 2.07 -5.78 -8.65
N VAL A 97 1.23 -4.82 -9.05
CA VAL A 97 1.62 -3.72 -9.94
C VAL A 97 2.30 -2.59 -9.17
N LEU A 98 1.91 -2.35 -7.93
CA LEU A 98 2.41 -1.27 -7.06
C LEU A 98 3.68 -1.67 -6.31
N GLU A 99 3.81 -2.96 -5.94
CA GLU A 99 4.93 -3.50 -5.15
C GLU A 99 6.33 -3.04 -5.61
N PRO A 100 6.64 -2.89 -6.93
CA PRO A 100 7.96 -2.45 -7.37
C PRO A 100 8.39 -1.06 -6.88
N THR A 101 7.48 -0.16 -6.56
CA THR A 101 7.78 1.18 -6.04
C THR A 101 7.77 1.24 -4.51
N ASP A 102 7.21 0.23 -3.82
CA ASP A 102 7.17 0.13 -2.36
C ASP A 102 8.51 -0.35 -1.77
N ILE A 103 9.55 0.48 -1.89
CA ILE A 103 10.92 0.14 -1.45
C ILE A 103 11.38 0.89 -0.20
N PHE A 104 10.63 1.89 0.27
CA PHE A 104 10.92 2.65 1.46
C PHE A 104 10.51 1.90 2.74
N ASN A 105 11.03 2.31 3.89
CA ASN A 105 10.73 1.67 5.17
C ASN A 105 9.51 2.28 5.86
N GLU A 106 9.33 3.60 5.74
CA GLU A 106 8.28 4.37 6.42
C GLU A 106 7.31 5.04 5.45
N TRP A 107 7.82 5.66 4.41
CA TRP A 107 7.03 6.40 3.45
C TRP A 107 7.04 5.74 2.08
N GLY A 108 6.21 6.22 1.16
CA GLY A 108 6.02 5.64 -0.16
C GLY A 108 4.68 4.93 -0.31
N ASP A 109 4.41 4.38 -1.49
CA ASP A 109 3.18 3.67 -1.84
C ASP A 109 1.90 4.51 -1.59
N VAL A 110 1.98 5.84 -1.86
CA VAL A 110 0.87 6.79 -1.66
C VAL A 110 0.43 7.53 -2.91
N GLY A 111 1.16 7.39 -4.02
CA GLY A 111 0.81 7.92 -5.34
C GLY A 111 -0.25 7.12 -6.08
N ASN A 112 -1.00 6.27 -5.38
CA ASN A 112 -2.03 5.37 -5.90
C ASN A 112 -3.33 5.48 -5.08
N PHE A 113 -4.36 4.71 -5.46
CA PHE A 113 -5.66 4.70 -4.78
C PHE A 113 -5.99 3.35 -4.13
N TYR A 114 -5.00 2.51 -3.93
CA TYR A 114 -5.16 1.18 -3.39
C TYR A 114 -5.67 1.18 -1.94
N ASP A 115 -6.65 0.33 -1.65
CA ASP A 115 -7.30 0.24 -0.35
C ASP A 115 -6.53 -0.62 0.67
N GLY A 116 -5.37 -1.12 0.31
CA GLY A 116 -4.55 -1.96 1.17
C GLY A 116 -5.05 -3.41 1.25
N ARG A 117 -4.65 -4.09 2.31
CA ARG A 117 -4.98 -5.50 2.58
C ARG A 117 -6.44 -5.64 2.92
N GLN A 118 -7.06 -6.69 2.38
CA GLN A 118 -8.50 -6.90 2.48
C GLN A 118 -8.81 -8.33 2.88
N GLU A 119 -9.84 -8.53 3.69
CA GLU A 119 -10.35 -9.84 4.05
C GLU A 119 -11.28 -10.43 2.97
N GLY A 120 -11.72 -11.67 3.15
CA GLY A 120 -12.66 -12.33 2.24
C GLY A 120 -12.09 -12.68 0.86
N GLN A 121 -10.77 -12.75 0.72
CA GLN A 121 -10.09 -12.98 -0.56
C GLN A 121 -10.03 -14.44 -0.96
N ILE A 122 -10.22 -14.71 -2.25
CA ILE A 122 -9.84 -15.92 -2.96
C ILE A 122 -8.83 -15.47 -4.03
N ILE A 123 -7.57 -15.91 -3.91
CA ILE A 123 -6.50 -15.46 -4.79
C ILE A 123 -5.84 -16.65 -5.47
N TYR A 124 -5.74 -16.60 -6.79
CA TYR A 124 -4.93 -17.51 -7.59
C TYR A 124 -3.74 -16.76 -8.16
N SER A 125 -2.54 -17.36 -8.09
CA SER A 125 -1.32 -16.83 -8.68
C SER A 125 -0.48 -17.92 -9.33
N ASN A 126 0.17 -17.60 -10.45
CA ASN A 126 1.09 -18.51 -11.10
C ASN A 126 2.21 -17.74 -11.83
N THR A 127 3.31 -18.45 -12.08
CA THR A 127 4.49 -17.94 -12.82
C THR A 127 4.93 -18.98 -13.85
N PHE A 128 5.13 -18.53 -15.09
CA PHE A 128 5.61 -19.34 -16.21
C PHE A 128 6.79 -18.66 -16.91
N GLY A 129 8.00 -19.16 -16.70
CA GLY A 129 9.20 -18.43 -17.15
C GLY A 129 9.21 -17.03 -16.54
N GLY A 130 9.32 -16.01 -17.37
CA GLY A 130 9.25 -14.60 -16.94
C GLY A 130 7.83 -14.07 -16.73
N PHE A 131 6.79 -14.77 -17.17
CA PHE A 131 5.40 -14.31 -17.02
C PHE A 131 4.87 -14.58 -15.61
N LYS A 132 4.23 -13.58 -15.00
CA LYS A 132 3.54 -13.64 -13.71
C LYS A 132 2.09 -13.24 -13.89
N GLY A 133 1.18 -13.95 -13.25
CA GLY A 133 -0.25 -13.62 -13.26
C GLY A 133 -0.89 -13.88 -11.91
N LYS A 134 -1.77 -12.95 -11.50
CA LYS A 134 -2.51 -13.06 -10.25
C LYS A 134 -3.94 -12.56 -10.46
N LEU A 135 -4.89 -13.27 -9.87
CA LEU A 135 -6.30 -12.94 -9.87
C LEU A 135 -6.79 -12.99 -8.43
N SER A 136 -7.58 -12.03 -8.01
CA SER A 136 -8.26 -12.04 -6.72
C SER A 136 -9.74 -11.76 -6.90
N TYR A 137 -10.55 -12.46 -6.12
CA TYR A 137 -11.96 -12.18 -5.92
C TYR A 137 -12.22 -12.01 -4.43
N GLN A 138 -12.97 -10.99 -4.08
CA GLN A 138 -13.34 -10.68 -2.71
C GLN A 138 -14.83 -10.88 -2.53
N THR A 139 -15.17 -11.65 -1.51
CA THR A 139 -16.55 -11.85 -1.10
C THR A 139 -17.08 -10.64 -0.32
N ASN A 140 -18.37 -10.62 -0.07
CA ASN A 140 -19.03 -9.62 0.75
C ASN A 140 -18.33 -9.48 2.12
N ASP A 141 -18.17 -8.25 2.56
CA ASP A 141 -17.75 -7.89 3.90
C ASP A 141 -18.89 -7.11 4.58
N ASP A 142 -19.51 -7.72 5.58
CA ASP A 142 -20.64 -7.10 6.34
C ASP A 142 -20.17 -6.00 7.30
N LYS A 143 -18.85 -5.81 7.44
CA LYS A 143 -18.27 -4.74 8.26
C LYS A 143 -17.91 -3.55 7.39
N ALA A 144 -17.77 -2.40 8.03
CA ALA A 144 -17.20 -1.23 7.38
C ALA A 144 -15.76 -1.49 6.93
N VAL A 145 -15.46 -1.15 5.69
CA VAL A 145 -14.12 -1.25 5.09
C VAL A 145 -13.60 0.16 4.82
N LYS A 146 -12.29 0.33 4.93
CA LYS A 146 -11.65 1.57 4.50
C LYS A 146 -11.59 1.60 2.97
N VAL A 147 -12.11 2.67 2.38
CA VAL A 147 -12.01 2.95 0.95
C VAL A 147 -11.25 4.26 0.79
N THR A 148 -10.14 4.22 0.06
CA THR A 148 -9.34 5.41 -0.24
C THR A 148 -10.13 6.33 -1.16
N ASP A 149 -10.18 7.61 -0.80
CA ASP A 149 -10.87 8.65 -1.59
C ASP A 149 -10.21 8.84 -2.95
N ILE A 150 -11.06 9.13 -3.94
CA ILE A 150 -10.67 9.55 -5.27
C ILE A 150 -11.46 10.81 -5.59
N GLY A 151 -10.84 11.96 -5.46
CA GLY A 151 -11.50 13.24 -5.71
C GLY A 151 -11.17 14.27 -4.64
N GLN A 152 -11.78 15.44 -4.74
CA GLN A 152 -11.56 16.53 -3.81
C GLN A 152 -12.61 16.53 -2.72
N GLY A 153 -12.15 16.34 -1.50
CA GLY A 153 -12.89 16.61 -0.30
C GLY A 153 -13.91 15.53 0.06
N ILE A 154 -13.82 15.10 1.28
CA ILE A 154 -14.78 14.21 1.94
C ILE A 154 -16.13 14.93 1.97
N LYS A 155 -17.12 14.38 1.28
CA LYS A 155 -18.50 14.83 1.38
C LYS A 155 -19.27 13.88 2.29
N GLU A 156 -20.19 14.43 3.08
CA GLU A 156 -20.89 13.73 4.17
C GLU A 156 -21.69 12.49 3.70
N ASP A 157 -21.99 12.37 2.43
CA ASP A 157 -22.75 11.25 1.84
C ASP A 157 -21.89 10.22 1.08
N ALA A 158 -20.61 10.19 1.33
CA ALA A 158 -19.70 9.37 0.59
C ALA A 158 -19.77 7.89 0.96
N ILE A 159 -19.59 7.02 -0.01
CA ILE A 159 -19.37 5.58 0.16
C ILE A 159 -17.88 5.23 0.32
N TYR A 160 -17.08 6.15 0.83
CA TYR A 160 -15.67 6.00 1.12
C TYR A 160 -15.36 6.33 2.59
N GLY A 161 -14.11 6.13 3.01
CA GLY A 161 -13.72 6.26 4.40
C GLY A 161 -14.24 5.09 5.24
N PRO A 162 -14.48 5.28 6.54
CA PRO A 162 -14.89 4.21 7.44
C PRO A 162 -16.37 3.79 7.29
N ASN A 163 -17.13 4.45 6.43
CA ASN A 163 -18.57 4.20 6.27
C ASN A 163 -18.91 3.38 5.02
N ALA A 164 -17.92 2.84 4.34
CA ALA A 164 -18.12 1.98 3.19
C ALA A 164 -18.23 0.51 3.60
N LYS A 165 -19.06 -0.24 2.88
CA LYS A 165 -19.16 -1.69 2.92
C LYS A 165 -18.94 -2.22 1.52
N ARG A 166 -18.20 -3.30 1.38
CA ARG A 166 -17.94 -3.93 0.07
C ARG A 166 -18.83 -5.12 -0.13
N ASN A 167 -19.65 -5.10 -1.19
CA ASN A 167 -20.49 -6.23 -1.56
C ASN A 167 -19.68 -7.32 -2.25
N TYR A 168 -18.81 -6.95 -3.17
CA TYR A 168 -17.79 -7.80 -3.77
C TYR A 168 -16.68 -6.94 -4.39
N GLY A 169 -15.55 -7.56 -4.66
CA GLY A 169 -14.46 -6.95 -5.40
C GLY A 169 -13.72 -7.98 -6.24
N TYR A 170 -12.99 -7.53 -7.23
CA TYR A 170 -12.06 -8.36 -7.98
C TYR A 170 -10.88 -7.54 -8.46
N ALA A 171 -9.74 -8.22 -8.61
CA ALA A 171 -8.56 -7.61 -9.22
C ALA A 171 -7.80 -8.64 -10.06
N ALA A 172 -7.09 -8.13 -11.04
CA ALA A 172 -6.18 -8.89 -11.89
C ALA A 172 -4.89 -8.12 -12.09
N ALA A 173 -3.76 -8.85 -12.04
CA ALA A 173 -2.45 -8.32 -12.40
C ALA A 173 -1.72 -9.32 -13.28
N ALA A 174 -0.97 -8.80 -14.24
CA ALA A 174 -0.08 -9.58 -15.09
C ALA A 174 1.22 -8.81 -15.35
N GLY A 175 2.32 -9.54 -15.45
CA GLY A 175 3.62 -8.96 -15.72
C GLY A 175 4.57 -9.92 -16.39
N TYR A 176 5.67 -9.38 -16.87
CA TYR A 176 6.76 -10.14 -17.45
C TYR A 176 8.12 -9.60 -17.03
N ASP A 177 8.95 -10.48 -16.46
CA ASP A 177 10.34 -10.17 -16.12
C ASP A 177 11.26 -10.72 -17.21
N PHE A 178 12.01 -9.83 -17.84
CA PHE A 178 13.01 -10.16 -18.85
C PHE A 178 14.34 -10.54 -18.18
N ASP A 179 15.08 -11.45 -18.76
CA ASP A 179 16.36 -11.94 -18.22
C ASP A 179 17.41 -10.84 -18.05
N PHE A 180 17.28 -9.71 -18.74
CA PHE A 180 18.20 -8.57 -18.63
C PHE A 180 17.85 -7.57 -17.53
N GLY A 181 16.87 -7.90 -16.66
CA GLY A 181 16.52 -7.12 -15.46
C GLY A 181 15.38 -6.15 -15.61
N LEU A 182 14.76 -6.02 -16.80
CA LEU A 182 13.51 -5.26 -17.00
C LEU A 182 12.31 -6.09 -16.56
N GLY A 183 11.40 -5.50 -15.82
CA GLY A 183 10.06 -6.04 -15.58
C GLY A 183 9.00 -5.03 -16.01
N LEU A 184 7.92 -5.54 -16.59
CA LEU A 184 6.73 -4.76 -16.96
C LEU A 184 5.51 -5.42 -16.35
N ASN A 185 4.59 -4.63 -15.83
CA ASN A 185 3.36 -5.14 -15.22
C ASN A 185 2.19 -4.18 -15.46
N GLY A 186 0.98 -4.71 -15.30
CA GLY A 186 -0.24 -3.94 -15.35
C GLY A 186 -1.37 -4.68 -14.65
N GLY A 187 -2.35 -3.93 -14.19
CA GLY A 187 -3.47 -4.49 -13.45
C GLY A 187 -4.68 -3.60 -13.39
N TYR A 188 -5.75 -4.19 -12.88
CA TYR A 188 -7.04 -3.54 -12.68
C TYR A 188 -7.70 -4.07 -11.41
N ALA A 189 -8.34 -3.18 -10.65
CA ALA A 189 -9.15 -3.51 -9.47
C ALA A 189 -10.53 -2.86 -9.57
N TYR A 190 -11.52 -3.54 -9.02
CA TYR A 190 -12.90 -3.08 -8.93
C TYR A 190 -13.52 -3.48 -7.58
N SER A 191 -14.34 -2.61 -7.01
CA SER A 191 -15.13 -2.87 -5.82
C SER A 191 -16.54 -2.30 -5.98
N ASP A 192 -17.54 -3.12 -5.74
CA ASP A 192 -18.93 -2.71 -5.57
C ASP A 192 -19.16 -2.35 -4.10
N LEU A 193 -19.68 -1.16 -3.86
CA LEU A 193 -19.72 -0.50 -2.56
C LEU A 193 -21.13 -0.08 -2.18
N GLU A 194 -21.41 -0.11 -0.88
CA GLU A 194 -22.59 0.52 -0.30
C GLU A 194 -22.21 1.24 1.00
N SER A 195 -23.03 2.21 1.40
CA SER A 195 -22.86 2.93 2.66
C SER A 195 -23.38 2.11 3.83
N THR A 196 -22.69 2.13 4.98
CA THR A 196 -23.16 1.56 6.25
C THR A 196 -24.13 2.48 6.99
N THR A 197 -24.22 3.75 6.61
CA THR A 197 -24.98 4.79 7.32
C THR A 197 -26.12 5.39 6.50
N SER A 198 -26.18 5.08 5.20
CA SER A 198 -27.23 5.55 4.29
C SER A 198 -27.59 4.47 3.28
N THR A 199 -28.48 4.79 2.34
CA THR A 199 -28.84 3.90 1.21
C THR A 199 -27.98 4.13 -0.04
N ASN A 200 -26.87 4.82 0.11
CA ASN A 200 -25.98 5.12 -1.01
C ASN A 200 -25.26 3.85 -1.48
N THR A 201 -25.23 3.67 -2.79
CA THR A 201 -24.49 2.60 -3.50
C THR A 201 -23.56 3.23 -4.53
N GLY A 202 -22.55 2.48 -4.94
CA GLY A 202 -21.64 2.91 -5.97
C GLY A 202 -20.48 1.94 -6.19
N ASP A 203 -19.46 2.39 -6.87
CA ASP A 203 -18.31 1.56 -7.21
C ASP A 203 -17.01 2.35 -7.15
N LYS A 204 -15.93 1.61 -6.98
CA LYS A 204 -14.55 2.09 -7.14
C LYS A 204 -13.81 1.21 -8.10
N SER A 205 -13.07 1.82 -9.01
CA SER A 205 -12.17 1.11 -9.91
C SER A 205 -10.83 1.82 -10.03
N GLU A 206 -9.79 1.04 -10.28
CA GLU A 206 -8.44 1.54 -10.48
C GLU A 206 -7.70 0.65 -11.49
N TRP A 207 -6.89 1.26 -12.35
CA TRP A 207 -5.94 0.55 -13.18
C TRP A 207 -4.54 1.13 -13.02
N ALA A 208 -3.52 0.31 -13.22
CA ALA A 208 -2.14 0.74 -13.14
C ALA A 208 -1.27 0.04 -14.17
N LEU A 209 -0.20 0.74 -14.57
CA LEU A 209 0.91 0.21 -15.35
C LEU A 209 2.21 0.48 -14.60
N GLY A 210 3.06 -0.52 -14.50
CA GLY A 210 4.34 -0.43 -13.80
C GLY A 210 5.49 -0.97 -14.63
N ALA A 211 6.67 -0.47 -14.31
CA ALA A 211 7.92 -0.99 -14.84
C ALA A 211 9.00 -0.93 -13.78
N HIS A 212 9.94 -1.88 -13.82
CA HIS A 212 11.14 -1.81 -13.00
C HIS A 212 12.37 -2.29 -13.80
N TYR A 213 13.54 -1.83 -13.38
CA TYR A 213 14.80 -2.24 -13.99
C TYR A 213 15.91 -2.37 -12.94
N ALA A 214 16.56 -3.52 -12.90
CA ALA A 214 17.65 -3.82 -11.98
C ALA A 214 18.96 -4.08 -12.74
N ILE A 215 20.01 -3.35 -12.42
CA ILE A 215 21.34 -3.51 -13.03
C ILE A 215 22.48 -3.06 -12.10
N ASN A 216 23.50 -3.91 -11.90
CA ASN A 216 24.74 -3.55 -11.21
C ASN A 216 24.55 -2.84 -9.85
N GLY A 217 23.60 -3.31 -9.03
CA GLY A 217 23.29 -2.71 -7.73
C GLY A 217 22.29 -1.54 -7.78
N PHE A 218 22.01 -1.01 -8.96
CA PHE A 218 20.91 -0.05 -9.16
C PHE A 218 19.58 -0.76 -9.37
N TYR A 219 18.55 -0.16 -8.85
CA TYR A 219 17.15 -0.51 -9.09
C TYR A 219 16.37 0.75 -9.37
N PHE A 220 15.51 0.71 -10.36
CA PHE A 220 14.59 1.78 -10.74
C PHE A 220 13.20 1.20 -10.91
N ALA A 221 12.18 1.87 -10.43
CA ALA A 221 10.80 1.48 -10.66
C ALA A 221 9.93 2.72 -10.89
N GLY A 222 8.83 2.53 -11.60
CA GLY A 222 7.81 3.53 -11.79
C GLY A 222 6.45 2.89 -11.98
N VAL A 223 5.42 3.52 -11.45
CA VAL A 223 4.02 3.13 -11.59
C VAL A 223 3.23 4.37 -11.98
N TYR A 224 2.27 4.20 -12.90
CA TYR A 224 1.22 5.16 -13.20
C TYR A 224 -0.13 4.52 -12.95
N THR A 225 -1.05 5.25 -12.31
CA THR A 225 -2.38 4.77 -11.96
C THR A 225 -3.46 5.81 -12.26
N GLU A 226 -4.65 5.33 -12.59
CA GLU A 226 -5.87 6.13 -12.60
C GLU A 226 -6.99 5.37 -11.89
N GLY A 227 -7.83 6.11 -11.19
CA GLY A 227 -8.95 5.57 -10.45
C GLY A 227 -10.22 6.41 -10.57
N ASP A 228 -11.34 5.74 -10.41
CA ASP A 228 -12.68 6.31 -10.36
C ASP A 228 -13.40 5.85 -9.09
N LEU A 229 -14.10 6.77 -8.42
CA LEU A 229 -15.03 6.49 -7.34
C LEU A 229 -16.38 7.11 -7.68
N LYS A 230 -17.45 6.31 -7.67
CA LYS A 230 -18.79 6.75 -8.02
C LYS A 230 -19.77 6.49 -6.88
N ASN A 231 -20.71 7.40 -6.72
CA ASN A 231 -21.90 7.22 -5.91
C ASN A 231 -23.12 7.29 -6.84
N ASP A 232 -23.71 6.14 -7.11
CA ASP A 232 -24.84 6.03 -8.06
C ASP A 232 -26.11 6.70 -7.54
N THR A 233 -26.25 6.84 -6.22
CA THR A 233 -27.40 7.46 -5.58
C THR A 233 -27.38 8.98 -5.71
N THR A 234 -26.22 9.60 -5.54
CA THR A 234 -26.07 11.07 -5.59
C THR A 234 -25.59 11.58 -6.94
N GLY A 235 -25.09 10.70 -7.81
CA GLY A 235 -24.44 11.07 -9.07
C GLY A 235 -23.04 11.66 -8.90
N TYR A 236 -22.45 11.57 -7.71
CA TYR A 236 -21.07 11.97 -7.49
C TYR A 236 -20.10 11.05 -8.27
N LYS A 237 -19.09 11.65 -8.87
CA LYS A 237 -17.97 10.95 -9.48
C LYS A 237 -16.67 11.66 -9.13
N GLY A 238 -15.78 10.95 -8.44
CA GLY A 238 -14.36 11.33 -8.26
C GLY A 238 -13.51 10.65 -9.32
N GLU A 239 -12.58 11.38 -9.90
CA GLU A 239 -11.55 10.90 -10.85
C GLU A 239 -10.19 11.27 -10.28
N GLY A 240 -9.27 10.32 -10.28
CA GLY A 240 -7.93 10.53 -9.79
C GLY A 240 -6.88 9.90 -10.69
N ARG A 241 -5.68 10.46 -10.64
CA ARG A 241 -4.50 9.90 -11.27
C ARG A 241 -3.27 10.11 -10.40
N GLY A 242 -2.31 9.22 -10.53
CA GLY A 242 -1.09 9.32 -9.75
C GLY A 242 0.07 8.59 -10.39
N TYR A 243 1.25 8.85 -9.89
CA TYR A 243 2.43 8.11 -10.27
C TYR A 243 3.43 8.06 -9.12
N GLU A 244 4.21 7.01 -9.13
CA GLU A 244 5.29 6.77 -8.20
C GLU A 244 6.56 6.48 -8.96
N LEU A 245 7.66 7.05 -8.50
CA LEU A 245 9.00 6.76 -8.97
C LEU A 245 9.85 6.34 -7.78
N ALA A 246 10.61 5.27 -7.94
CA ALA A 246 11.48 4.77 -6.91
C ALA A 246 12.82 4.35 -7.50
N ALA A 247 13.89 4.65 -6.79
CA ALA A 247 15.23 4.24 -7.15
C ALA A 247 16.02 3.81 -5.92
N SER A 248 16.86 2.80 -6.07
CA SER A 248 17.84 2.46 -5.04
C SER A 248 19.20 2.12 -5.63
N TYR A 249 20.22 2.32 -4.82
CA TYR A 249 21.58 1.87 -5.10
C TYR A 249 22.16 1.13 -3.92
N ASN A 250 22.54 -0.12 -4.15
CA ASN A 250 23.11 -1.00 -3.14
C ASN A 250 24.63 -1.14 -3.35
N VAL A 251 25.39 -0.82 -2.33
CA VAL A 251 26.84 -1.02 -2.30
C VAL A 251 27.30 -1.46 -0.91
N ASP A 252 27.94 -2.62 -0.83
CA ASP A 252 28.36 -3.27 0.42
C ASP A 252 27.16 -3.39 1.41
N ALA A 253 27.26 -2.73 2.57
CA ALA A 253 26.22 -2.71 3.60
C ALA A 253 25.25 -1.53 3.46
N TRP A 254 25.46 -0.64 2.48
CA TRP A 254 24.68 0.57 2.30
C TRP A 254 23.61 0.39 1.22
N THR A 255 22.44 0.97 1.45
CA THR A 255 21.39 1.19 0.46
C THR A 255 21.01 2.67 0.48
N PHE A 256 21.05 3.31 -0.68
CA PHE A 256 20.57 4.66 -0.90
C PHE A 256 19.24 4.59 -1.63
N LEU A 257 18.27 5.40 -1.20
CA LEU A 257 16.91 5.41 -1.72
C LEU A 257 16.55 6.83 -2.18
N ALA A 258 15.85 6.92 -3.29
CA ALA A 258 15.21 8.14 -3.76
C ALA A 258 13.86 7.78 -4.36
N GLY A 259 12.84 8.63 -4.13
CA GLY A 259 11.49 8.39 -4.64
C GLY A 259 10.73 9.69 -4.84
N TYR A 260 9.65 9.59 -5.59
CA TYR A 260 8.70 10.65 -5.78
C TYR A 260 7.30 10.08 -5.91
N ASN A 261 6.37 10.59 -5.11
CA ASN A 261 4.96 10.22 -5.15
C ASN A 261 4.14 11.44 -5.52
N PHE A 262 3.28 11.28 -6.50
CA PHE A 262 2.32 12.30 -6.90
C PHE A 262 0.95 11.69 -7.08
N LYS A 263 -0.08 12.38 -6.59
CA LYS A 263 -1.47 12.03 -6.76
C LYS A 263 -2.34 13.25 -6.79
N GLU A 264 -3.24 13.33 -7.74
CA GLU A 264 -4.23 14.39 -7.84
C GLU A 264 -5.62 13.84 -8.13
N GLY A 265 -6.63 14.58 -7.74
CA GLY A 265 -8.01 14.20 -7.94
C GLY A 265 -8.91 15.37 -8.25
N LYS A 266 -10.06 15.07 -8.85
CA LYS A 266 -11.16 16.02 -9.11
C LYS A 266 -12.49 15.33 -8.90
N ASP A 267 -13.55 16.09 -8.73
CA ASP A 267 -14.92 15.61 -8.76
C ASP A 267 -15.67 16.10 -10.02
N ASN A 268 -16.89 15.61 -10.22
CA ASN A 268 -17.74 16.01 -11.35
C ASN A 268 -18.55 17.29 -11.10
N SER A 269 -18.22 18.08 -10.06
CA SER A 269 -18.84 19.38 -9.81
C SER A 269 -18.48 20.37 -10.92
N ALA A 270 -19.39 21.29 -11.22
CA ALA A 270 -19.16 22.30 -12.23
C ALA A 270 -17.96 23.20 -11.86
N GLY A 271 -16.97 23.26 -12.74
CA GLY A 271 -15.74 24.04 -12.54
C GLY A 271 -14.66 23.33 -11.71
N SER A 272 -14.84 22.04 -11.36
CA SER A 272 -13.80 21.24 -10.71
C SER A 272 -12.60 21.05 -11.64
N SER A 273 -11.42 21.16 -11.09
CA SER A 273 -10.13 20.87 -11.72
C SER A 273 -9.39 19.83 -10.88
N TYR A 274 -8.36 19.22 -11.43
CA TYR A 274 -7.47 18.39 -10.62
C TYR A 274 -6.76 19.25 -9.57
N GLU A 275 -6.72 18.73 -8.36
CA GLU A 275 -5.97 19.30 -7.23
C GLU A 275 -5.07 18.24 -6.63
N ASP A 276 -3.90 18.67 -6.18
CA ASP A 276 -2.88 17.80 -5.63
C ASP A 276 -3.36 17.20 -4.30
N MET A 277 -3.30 15.88 -4.19
CA MET A 277 -3.59 15.12 -2.98
C MET A 277 -2.30 14.61 -2.33
N VAL A 278 -1.27 14.37 -3.13
CA VAL A 278 0.06 13.95 -2.72
C VAL A 278 1.06 14.56 -3.69
N ASP A 279 2.07 15.23 -3.16
CA ASP A 279 3.25 15.70 -3.88
C ASP A 279 4.43 15.62 -2.91
N GLU A 280 5.22 14.55 -3.00
CA GLU A 280 6.30 14.32 -2.03
C GLU A 280 7.52 13.68 -2.67
N THR A 281 8.69 14.20 -2.31
CA THR A 281 9.99 13.63 -2.65
C THR A 281 10.56 12.89 -1.44
N LEU A 282 10.99 11.67 -1.65
CA LEU A 282 11.54 10.79 -0.61
C LEU A 282 13.03 10.57 -0.82
N LEU A 283 13.81 10.70 0.24
CA LEU A 283 15.23 10.36 0.27
C LEU A 283 15.51 9.43 1.44
N GLY A 284 16.32 8.41 1.23
CA GLY A 284 16.61 7.45 2.28
C GLY A 284 18.05 6.91 2.23
N VAL A 285 18.58 6.57 3.39
CA VAL A 285 19.84 5.85 3.54
C VAL A 285 19.66 4.76 4.57
N GLN A 286 20.10 3.56 4.23
CA GLN A 286 20.04 2.40 5.11
C GLN A 286 21.42 1.78 5.25
N TYR A 287 21.77 1.31 6.45
CA TYR A 287 22.97 0.52 6.73
C TYR A 287 22.61 -0.80 7.40
N ALA A 288 23.02 -1.90 6.80
CA ALA A 288 22.84 -3.24 7.32
C ALA A 288 24.04 -3.65 8.18
N PHE A 289 23.91 -3.62 9.52
CA PHE A 289 24.96 -4.13 10.41
C PHE A 289 25.13 -5.64 10.28
N THR A 290 24.02 -6.33 10.05
CA THR A 290 23.95 -7.78 9.80
C THR A 290 22.72 -8.05 8.92
N SER A 291 22.51 -9.32 8.53
CA SER A 291 21.27 -9.73 7.83
C SER A 291 19.98 -9.53 8.68
N LYS A 292 20.11 -9.26 9.97
CA LYS A 292 18.97 -9.10 10.90
C LYS A 292 18.84 -7.72 11.51
N LEU A 293 19.92 -6.95 11.59
CA LEU A 293 19.94 -5.63 12.23
C LEU A 293 20.32 -4.57 11.19
N LYS A 294 19.49 -3.57 11.02
CA LYS A 294 19.72 -2.39 10.19
C LYS A 294 19.34 -1.10 10.89
N ALA A 295 20.04 -0.03 10.54
CA ALA A 295 19.57 1.34 10.78
C ALA A 295 19.20 2.00 9.47
N TYR A 296 18.27 2.94 9.49
CA TYR A 296 17.93 3.76 8.34
C TYR A 296 17.51 5.16 8.78
N THR A 297 17.60 6.06 7.84
CA THR A 297 17.01 7.40 7.93
C THR A 297 16.28 7.67 6.63
N GLU A 298 15.14 8.31 6.73
CA GLU A 298 14.35 8.77 5.59
C GLU A 298 13.93 10.23 5.81
N TYR A 299 13.83 10.96 4.73
CA TYR A 299 13.37 12.34 4.70
C TYR A 299 12.31 12.49 3.62
N LYS A 300 11.17 13.03 3.98
CA LYS A 300 10.04 13.32 3.11
C LYS A 300 9.92 14.83 2.94
N ILE A 301 10.11 15.29 1.72
CA ILE A 301 9.97 16.70 1.32
C ILE A 301 8.57 16.86 0.74
N GLN A 302 7.76 17.71 1.34
CA GLN A 302 6.40 18.03 0.90
C GLN A 302 6.40 19.05 -0.22
N GLY A 303 5.66 18.77 -1.30
CA GLY A 303 5.41 19.70 -2.39
C GLY A 303 4.11 20.48 -2.25
N ILE A 304 3.19 20.03 -1.37
CA ILE A 304 1.92 20.72 -1.12
C ILE A 304 2.14 21.85 -0.11
N ASP A 305 1.71 23.05 -0.47
CA ASP A 305 1.81 24.24 0.39
C ASP A 305 1.21 23.96 1.79
N LYS A 306 1.93 24.37 2.84
CA LYS A 306 1.52 24.26 4.27
C LYS A 306 1.54 22.84 4.85
N MET A 307 2.13 21.89 4.17
CA MET A 307 2.44 20.59 4.72
C MET A 307 3.90 20.54 5.13
N ASP A 308 4.17 19.93 6.27
CA ASP A 308 5.51 19.88 6.83
C ASP A 308 6.37 18.78 6.20
N ASP A 309 7.65 19.06 6.03
CA ASP A 309 8.64 18.03 5.76
C ASP A 309 8.79 17.11 6.96
N GLU A 310 9.00 15.82 6.73
CA GLU A 310 9.13 14.84 7.79
C GLU A 310 10.47 14.10 7.70
N PHE A 311 11.02 13.77 8.86
CA PHE A 311 12.28 13.07 9.01
C PHE A 311 12.16 11.92 10.00
N THR A 312 12.78 10.78 9.68
CA THR A 312 12.87 9.67 10.64
C THR A 312 14.26 9.05 10.68
N VAL A 313 14.64 8.60 11.86
CA VAL A 313 15.79 7.72 12.09
C VAL A 313 15.32 6.48 12.83
N ALA A 314 15.70 5.30 12.36
CA ALA A 314 15.22 4.05 12.95
C ALA A 314 16.32 3.00 13.11
N LEU A 315 16.11 2.15 14.10
CA LEU A 315 16.82 0.89 14.27
C LEU A 315 15.82 -0.25 14.19
N GLN A 316 16.06 -1.20 13.28
CA GLN A 316 15.16 -2.33 13.04
C GLN A 316 15.90 -3.67 13.22
N TYR A 317 15.29 -4.58 13.97
CA TYR A 317 15.74 -5.96 14.13
C TYR A 317 14.71 -6.94 13.53
N ASN A 318 15.19 -7.86 12.70
CA ASN A 318 14.41 -8.96 12.14
C ASN A 318 14.84 -10.29 12.75
N PHE A 319 13.92 -11.09 13.23
CA PHE A 319 14.17 -12.40 13.89
C PHE A 319 14.52 -13.49 12.89
#